data_38aff541820976f2fdfaa7882b64a157
#
_entry.id   38aff541820976f2fdfaa7882b64a157
#
_cell.length_a   1.000
_cell.length_b   1.000
_cell.length_c   1.000
_cell.angle_alpha   90.00
_cell.angle_beta   90.00
_cell.angle_gamma   90.00
#
_symmetry.space_group_name_H-M   'P 1'
#
loop_
_entity.id
_entity.type
_entity.pdbx_description
1 polymer ?
#
loop_
_entity_poly.entity_id
_entity_poly.type
_entity_poly.pdbx_seq_one_letter_code
_entity_poly.pdbx_strand_id
1 'polypeptide(L)'
;MEQAPKIRKTQLNLIVGINGTGKTTFIKEKVVPTRTKNLILTPDEAEWTWLPIVSTPAEIFNLQGSARMIYTGNSDLLTIQRNFYGGNLILDDAMAYLDQQTPSTMQYIYIRRRQLGIDCYIVAHGLRQLPPKVFTFGSFLILFASTENFSVRKKDLQPKLFNRIISEQERLNTLAEKGNPYNHSIIKLDPSI
;
A
#
# COMPACT_ATOMS: atom_id res chain seq x y z
N MET A 1 38.76 -2.91 -3.48
CA MET A 1 37.73 -1.83 -3.44
C MET A 1 36.42 -2.47 -3.08
N GLU A 2 36.01 -2.35 -1.84
CA GLU A 2 34.70 -2.82 -1.36
C GLU A 2 33.62 -1.93 -2.00
N GLN A 3 32.70 -2.52 -2.77
CA GLN A 3 31.57 -1.78 -3.30
C GLN A 3 30.70 -1.33 -2.15
N ALA A 4 30.50 -0.02 -2.00
CA ALA A 4 29.55 0.53 -1.02
C ALA A 4 28.20 -0.20 -1.18
N PRO A 5 27.56 -0.61 -0.06
CA PRO A 5 26.32 -1.34 -0.12
C PRO A 5 25.29 -0.53 -0.91
N LYS A 6 24.73 -1.13 -1.96
CA LYS A 6 23.68 -0.53 -2.77
C LYS A 6 22.47 -0.26 -1.86
N ILE A 7 22.27 1.00 -1.47
CA ILE A 7 21.11 1.41 -0.69
C ILE A 7 19.85 1.05 -1.49
N ARG A 8 19.08 0.10 -1.01
CA ARG A 8 17.82 -0.30 -1.63
C ARG A 8 16.87 0.90 -1.66
N LYS A 9 16.35 1.23 -2.83
CA LYS A 9 15.32 2.25 -2.96
C LYS A 9 14.05 1.80 -2.26
N THR A 10 13.53 2.59 -1.34
CA THR A 10 12.23 2.37 -0.70
C THR A 10 11.10 2.65 -1.68
N GLN A 11 9.99 1.93 -1.54
CA GLN A 11 8.86 1.95 -2.47
C GLN A 11 7.58 2.48 -1.81
N LEU A 12 6.72 3.07 -2.62
CA LEU A 12 5.31 3.31 -2.30
C LEU A 12 4.48 2.50 -3.30
N ASN A 13 3.81 1.48 -2.80
CA ASN A 13 3.06 0.53 -3.62
C ASN A 13 1.56 0.67 -3.36
N LEU A 14 0.78 0.66 -4.41
CA LEU A 14 -0.68 0.74 -4.36
C LEU A 14 -1.24 -0.64 -4.66
N ILE A 15 -2.07 -1.20 -3.79
CA ILE A 15 -2.73 -2.49 -3.97
C ILE A 15 -4.22 -2.22 -4.11
N VAL A 16 -4.78 -2.51 -5.28
CA VAL A 16 -6.16 -2.14 -5.63
C VAL A 16 -6.94 -3.33 -6.16
N GLY A 17 -8.17 -3.51 -5.68
CA GLY A 17 -9.10 -4.53 -6.15
C GLY A 17 -10.27 -4.72 -5.18
N ILE A 18 -11.38 -5.27 -5.65
CA ILE A 18 -12.56 -5.53 -4.83
C ILE A 18 -12.29 -6.60 -3.74
N ASN A 19 -13.23 -6.75 -2.81
CA ASN A 19 -13.15 -7.78 -1.77
C ASN A 19 -13.11 -9.18 -2.39
N GLY A 20 -12.40 -10.10 -1.71
CA GLY A 20 -12.29 -11.49 -2.15
C GLY A 20 -11.32 -11.75 -3.31
N THR A 21 -10.60 -10.75 -3.81
CA THR A 21 -9.65 -10.92 -4.93
C THR A 21 -8.24 -11.33 -4.51
N GLY A 22 -8.00 -11.57 -3.21
CA GLY A 22 -6.72 -12.08 -2.71
C GLY A 22 -5.70 -11.02 -2.31
N LYS A 23 -6.08 -9.75 -2.14
CA LYS A 23 -5.16 -8.68 -1.68
C LYS A 23 -4.44 -9.02 -0.37
N THR A 24 -5.19 -9.46 0.64
CA THR A 24 -4.64 -9.86 1.96
C THR A 24 -3.70 -11.04 1.84
N THR A 25 -4.05 -12.05 1.03
CA THR A 25 -3.18 -13.20 0.73
C THR A 25 -1.89 -12.75 0.05
N PHE A 26 -1.99 -11.87 -0.95
CA PHE A 26 -0.81 -11.30 -1.61
C PHE A 26 0.11 -10.58 -0.62
N ILE A 27 -0.45 -9.78 0.28
CA ILE A 27 0.34 -9.07 1.29
C ILE A 27 1.04 -10.08 2.20
N LYS A 28 0.32 -11.08 2.70
CA LYS A 28 0.85 -12.11 3.58
C LYS A 28 1.99 -12.90 2.93
N GLU A 29 1.82 -13.30 1.67
CA GLU A 29 2.76 -14.20 1.00
C GLU A 29 3.87 -13.49 0.24
N LYS A 30 3.62 -12.28 -0.27
CA LYS A 30 4.56 -11.59 -1.17
C LYS A 30 5.14 -10.30 -0.58
N VAL A 31 4.44 -9.63 0.35
CA VAL A 31 4.91 -8.38 0.94
C VAL A 31 5.61 -8.62 2.27
N VAL A 32 4.92 -9.27 3.21
CA VAL A 32 5.43 -9.51 4.57
C VAL A 32 6.82 -10.16 4.57
N PRO A 33 7.11 -11.19 3.75
CA PRO A 33 8.43 -11.81 3.74
C PRO A 33 9.57 -10.95 3.19
N THR A 34 9.27 -9.80 2.58
CA THR A 34 10.31 -8.93 1.98
C THR A 34 11.12 -8.14 3.01
N ARG A 35 10.61 -8.02 4.24
CA ARG A 35 11.23 -7.33 5.36
C ARG A 35 11.04 -8.08 6.65
N THR A 36 11.96 -7.93 7.57
CA THR A 36 11.89 -8.53 8.91
C THR A 36 10.96 -7.77 9.85
N LYS A 37 10.59 -6.54 9.53
CA LYS A 37 9.73 -5.67 10.34
C LYS A 37 8.52 -5.23 9.52
N ASN A 38 7.31 -5.55 9.98
CA ASN A 38 6.07 -5.22 9.28
C ASN A 38 5.05 -4.65 10.26
N LEU A 39 4.52 -3.48 9.94
CA LEU A 39 3.42 -2.87 10.69
C LEU A 39 2.21 -2.72 9.77
N ILE A 40 1.11 -3.36 10.13
CA ILE A 40 -0.17 -3.27 9.44
C ILE A 40 -1.08 -2.33 10.24
N LEU A 41 -1.49 -1.21 9.63
CA LEU A 41 -2.52 -0.35 10.19
C LEU A 41 -3.85 -0.74 9.56
N THR A 42 -4.84 -1.08 10.37
CA THR A 42 -6.19 -1.49 9.94
C THR A 42 -7.26 -0.82 10.78
N PRO A 43 -8.38 -0.38 10.19
CA PRO A 43 -9.51 0.15 10.96
C PRO A 43 -10.36 -0.97 11.56
N ASP A 44 -10.21 -2.22 11.10
CA ASP A 44 -11.04 -3.34 11.50
C ASP A 44 -10.31 -4.29 12.46
N GLU A 45 -10.86 -4.45 13.66
CA GLU A 45 -10.33 -5.37 14.68
C GLU A 45 -10.45 -6.84 14.27
N ALA A 46 -11.38 -7.19 13.38
CA ALA A 46 -11.55 -8.54 12.87
C ALA A 46 -10.51 -8.96 11.82
N GLU A 47 -9.84 -7.97 11.22
CA GLU A 47 -8.78 -8.24 10.23
C GLU A 47 -7.42 -8.47 10.89
N TRP A 48 -6.57 -9.27 10.25
CA TRP A 48 -5.19 -9.57 10.67
C TRP A 48 -5.07 -10.16 12.08
N THR A 49 -6.08 -10.88 12.56
CA THR A 49 -6.18 -11.41 13.95
C THR A 49 -5.06 -12.37 14.33
N TRP A 50 -4.33 -12.92 13.37
CA TRP A 50 -3.17 -13.78 13.59
C TRP A 50 -1.88 -12.99 13.95
N LEU A 51 -1.93 -11.64 13.92
CA LEU A 51 -0.83 -10.76 14.31
C LEU A 51 -1.06 -10.18 15.72
N PRO A 52 0.00 -10.01 16.51
CA PRO A 52 -0.07 -9.28 17.77
C PRO A 52 -0.47 -7.82 17.53
N ILE A 53 -1.22 -7.25 18.47
CA ILE A 53 -1.56 -5.82 18.46
C ILE A 53 -0.43 -5.04 19.12
N VAL A 54 -0.06 -3.91 18.52
CA VAL A 54 0.81 -2.88 19.10
C VAL A 54 0.05 -1.55 19.11
N SER A 55 0.21 -0.78 20.18
CA SER A 55 -0.52 0.49 20.37
C SER A 55 0.35 1.62 20.92
N THR A 56 1.48 1.30 21.52
CA THR A 56 2.35 2.29 22.14
C THR A 56 3.55 2.68 21.28
N PRO A 57 4.09 3.90 21.44
CA PRO A 57 5.32 4.32 20.77
C PRO A 57 6.49 3.35 20.96
N ALA A 58 6.65 2.82 22.17
CA ALA A 58 7.73 1.91 22.50
C ALA A 58 7.60 0.55 21.79
N GLU A 59 6.39 -0.01 21.70
CA GLU A 59 6.11 -1.26 20.95
C GLU A 59 6.39 -1.09 19.46
N ILE A 60 6.00 0.04 18.88
CA ILE A 60 6.24 0.33 17.45
C ILE A 60 7.73 0.51 17.17
N PHE A 61 8.44 1.24 18.03
CA PHE A 61 9.87 1.47 17.88
C PHE A 61 10.66 0.16 17.97
N ASN A 62 10.36 -0.67 18.97
CA ASN A 62 11.05 -1.93 19.24
C ASN A 62 10.47 -3.13 18.46
N LEU A 63 9.50 -2.90 17.56
CA LEU A 63 8.86 -3.98 16.84
C LEU A 63 9.88 -4.87 16.13
N GLN A 64 9.77 -6.18 16.39
CA GLN A 64 10.44 -7.25 15.66
C GLN A 64 9.38 -8.16 15.05
N GLY A 65 9.57 -8.56 13.79
CA GLY A 65 8.58 -9.36 13.10
C GLY A 65 7.40 -8.53 12.58
N SER A 66 6.21 -9.08 12.65
CA SER A 66 4.98 -8.48 12.12
C SER A 66 3.97 -8.24 13.24
N ALA A 67 3.35 -7.06 13.22
CA ALA A 67 2.27 -6.69 14.13
C ALA A 67 1.21 -5.86 13.41
N ARG A 68 0.02 -5.78 14.02
CA ARG A 68 -1.03 -4.86 13.59
C ARG A 68 -1.27 -3.77 14.62
N MET A 69 -1.72 -2.62 14.14
CA MET A 69 -2.21 -1.52 14.94
C MET A 69 -3.62 -1.18 14.50
N ILE A 70 -4.56 -1.09 15.44
CA ILE A 70 -5.93 -0.69 15.15
C ILE A 70 -5.98 0.83 15.04
N TYR A 71 -6.49 1.32 13.92
CA TYR A 71 -6.60 2.75 13.67
C TYR A 71 -7.78 3.35 14.45
N THR A 72 -7.48 4.32 15.29
CA THR A 72 -8.49 5.05 16.08
C THR A 72 -8.53 6.55 15.75
N GLY A 73 -7.55 7.05 14.99
CA GLY A 73 -7.51 8.46 14.59
C GLY A 73 -6.12 8.95 14.18
N ASN A 74 -6.03 10.24 13.90
CA ASN A 74 -4.79 10.86 13.42
C ASN A 74 -3.60 10.78 14.38
N SER A 75 -3.85 10.58 15.68
CA SER A 75 -2.80 10.32 16.70
C SER A 75 -1.97 9.09 16.37
N ASP A 76 -2.60 8.06 15.81
CA ASP A 76 -1.95 6.80 15.45
C ASP A 76 -0.97 7.01 14.28
N LEU A 77 -1.39 7.79 13.28
CA LEU A 77 -0.51 8.16 12.17
C LEU A 77 0.70 8.97 12.65
N LEU A 78 0.51 9.89 13.61
CA LEU A 78 1.61 10.64 14.22
C LEU A 78 2.56 9.72 15.00
N THR A 79 2.00 8.75 15.72
CA THR A 79 2.77 7.76 16.47
C THR A 79 3.62 6.90 15.54
N ILE A 80 3.05 6.41 14.43
CA ILE A 80 3.77 5.66 13.40
C ILE A 80 4.87 6.53 12.78
N GLN A 81 4.55 7.77 12.40
CA GLN A 81 5.50 8.70 11.78
C GLN A 81 6.76 8.92 12.63
N ARG A 82 6.60 8.94 13.95
CA ARG A 82 7.68 9.23 14.89
C ARG A 82 8.47 8.01 15.33
N ASN A 83 7.87 6.82 15.28
CA ASN A 83 8.43 5.64 15.94
C ASN A 83 8.65 4.45 15.00
N PHE A 84 8.08 4.44 13.77
CA PHE A 84 8.27 3.33 12.84
C PHE A 84 9.40 3.62 11.86
N TYR A 85 10.44 2.78 11.88
CA TYR A 85 11.61 2.87 11.01
C TYR A 85 11.98 1.49 10.48
N GLY A 86 12.42 1.45 9.24
CA GLY A 86 12.98 0.25 8.62
C GLY A 86 12.00 -0.91 8.55
N GLY A 87 11.30 -1.09 7.42
CA GLY A 87 10.34 -2.18 7.29
C GLY A 87 9.24 -1.91 6.27
N ASN A 88 8.19 -2.72 6.33
CA ASN A 88 6.96 -2.51 5.56
C ASN A 88 5.91 -1.84 6.46
N LEU A 89 5.37 -0.72 5.99
CA LEU A 89 4.15 -0.11 6.53
C LEU A 89 3.01 -0.41 5.56
N ILE A 90 2.06 -1.20 6.01
CA ILE A 90 0.86 -1.57 5.24
C ILE A 90 -0.33 -0.81 5.81
N LEU A 91 -0.98 -0.02 4.98
CA LEU A 91 -2.18 0.74 5.29
C LEU A 91 -3.36 0.01 4.67
N ASP A 92 -4.01 -0.83 5.45
CA ASP A 92 -5.14 -1.63 5.00
C ASP A 92 -6.41 -0.81 5.07
N ASP A 93 -7.26 -0.91 4.06
CA ASP A 93 -8.44 -0.05 3.84
C ASP A 93 -8.12 1.46 3.88
N ALA A 94 -7.49 1.92 2.81
CA ALA A 94 -7.00 3.29 2.68
C ALA A 94 -8.08 4.38 2.89
N MET A 95 -9.36 4.07 2.70
CA MET A 95 -10.44 5.03 2.94
C MET A 95 -10.52 5.51 4.39
N ALA A 96 -10.11 4.68 5.33
CA ALA A 96 -10.14 5.05 6.75
C ALA A 96 -9.15 6.17 7.09
N TYR A 97 -8.06 6.31 6.32
CA TYR A 97 -6.97 7.27 6.60
C TYR A 97 -6.82 8.36 5.55
N LEU A 98 -7.29 8.08 4.34
CA LEU A 98 -7.12 8.93 3.18
C LEU A 98 -8.48 9.46 2.76
N ASP A 99 -8.86 10.60 3.29
CA ASP A 99 -9.96 11.39 2.73
C ASP A 99 -9.50 12.12 1.46
N GLN A 100 -10.35 12.97 0.88
CA GLN A 100 -10.01 13.77 -0.30
C GLN A 100 -8.81 14.70 -0.08
N GLN A 101 -8.51 15.01 1.17
CA GLN A 101 -7.33 15.75 1.58
C GLN A 101 -6.42 14.81 2.37
N THR A 102 -5.46 14.17 1.69
CA THR A 102 -4.47 13.31 2.36
C THR A 102 -3.90 14.04 3.58
N PRO A 103 -4.04 13.51 4.80
CA PRO A 103 -3.52 14.13 6.01
C PRO A 103 -2.04 14.49 5.84
N SER A 104 -1.63 15.64 6.35
CA SER A 104 -0.23 16.09 6.28
C SER A 104 0.76 15.04 6.82
N THR A 105 0.34 14.29 7.83
CA THR A 105 1.09 13.17 8.40
C THR A 105 1.37 12.06 7.39
N MET A 106 0.38 11.70 6.57
CA MET A 106 0.55 10.69 5.51
C MET A 106 1.45 11.21 4.38
N GLN A 107 1.29 12.49 3.99
CA GLN A 107 2.20 13.09 3.01
C GLN A 107 3.65 13.08 3.51
N TYR A 108 3.86 13.36 4.79
CA TYR A 108 5.17 13.30 5.40
C TYR A 108 5.78 11.89 5.31
N ILE A 109 5.01 10.83 5.62
CA ILE A 109 5.46 9.44 5.50
C ILE A 109 5.87 9.12 4.05
N TYR A 110 5.07 9.51 3.05
CA TYR A 110 5.37 9.25 1.64
C TYR A 110 6.64 9.94 1.18
N ILE A 111 6.82 11.21 1.57
CA ILE A 111 7.99 12.01 1.18
C ILE A 111 9.26 11.48 1.87
N ARG A 112 9.17 11.20 3.17
CA ARG A 112 10.32 10.80 3.98
C ARG A 112 10.58 9.31 4.06
N ARG A 113 9.80 8.46 3.35
CA ARG A 113 9.98 7.00 3.39
C ARG A 113 11.42 6.54 3.17
N ARG A 114 12.18 7.25 2.32
CA ARG A 114 13.60 6.94 2.07
C ARG A 114 14.46 7.13 3.31
N GLN A 115 14.26 8.23 4.03
CA GLN A 115 14.99 8.55 5.27
C GLN A 115 14.57 7.63 6.41
N LEU A 116 13.31 7.22 6.43
CA LEU A 116 12.76 6.29 7.41
C LEU A 116 13.10 4.82 7.09
N GLY A 117 13.57 4.52 5.88
CA GLY A 117 13.84 3.16 5.43
C GLY A 117 12.58 2.30 5.22
N ILE A 118 11.42 2.93 4.97
CA ILE A 118 10.10 2.28 4.93
C ILE A 118 9.69 2.00 3.49
N ASP A 119 9.26 0.76 3.21
CA ASP A 119 8.42 0.45 2.05
C ASP A 119 6.95 0.61 2.49
N CYS A 120 6.19 1.45 1.79
CA CYS A 120 4.81 1.73 2.13
C CYS A 120 3.87 1.05 1.13
N TYR A 121 2.84 0.38 1.65
CA TYR A 121 1.79 -0.27 0.87
C TYR A 121 0.44 0.32 1.25
N ILE A 122 -0.31 0.80 0.26
CA ILE A 122 -1.64 1.36 0.43
C ILE A 122 -2.63 0.43 -0.22
N VAL A 123 -3.54 -0.12 0.58
CA VAL A 123 -4.56 -1.07 0.11
C VAL A 123 -5.89 -0.34 -0.04
N ALA A 124 -6.51 -0.48 -1.19
CA ALA A 124 -7.79 0.16 -1.51
C ALA A 124 -8.69 -0.78 -2.32
N HIS A 125 -9.99 -0.54 -2.26
CA HIS A 125 -10.95 -1.29 -3.09
C HIS A 125 -11.04 -0.75 -4.52
N GLY A 126 -10.64 0.51 -4.75
CA GLY A 126 -10.65 1.13 -6.05
C GLY A 126 -9.71 2.34 -6.15
N LEU A 127 -9.40 2.78 -7.37
CA LEU A 127 -8.53 3.93 -7.60
C LEU A 127 -9.15 5.26 -7.13
N ARG A 128 -10.50 5.34 -7.04
CA ARG A 128 -11.19 6.54 -6.54
C ARG A 128 -10.87 6.83 -5.08
N GLN A 129 -10.62 5.79 -4.31
CA GLN A 129 -10.30 5.90 -2.88
C GLN A 129 -8.91 6.47 -2.63
N LEU A 130 -8.05 6.48 -3.65
CA LEU A 130 -6.68 6.97 -3.56
C LEU A 130 -6.61 8.43 -4.00
N PRO A 131 -6.07 9.36 -3.18
CA PRO A 131 -5.86 10.73 -3.59
C PRO A 131 -4.91 10.83 -4.79
N PRO A 132 -5.08 11.80 -5.72
CA PRO A 132 -4.23 11.96 -6.90
C PRO A 132 -2.73 12.01 -6.58
N LYS A 133 -2.36 12.68 -5.49
CA LYS A 133 -0.96 12.81 -5.05
C LYS A 133 -0.25 11.47 -4.80
N VAL A 134 -0.99 10.41 -4.44
CA VAL A 134 -0.40 9.09 -4.18
C VAL A 134 0.22 8.50 -5.44
N PHE A 135 -0.38 8.77 -6.60
CA PHE A 135 0.15 8.32 -7.90
C PHE A 135 1.47 8.99 -8.25
N THR A 136 1.66 10.27 -7.85
CA THR A 136 2.92 11.00 -8.06
C THR A 136 4.10 10.38 -7.30
N PHE A 137 3.84 9.81 -6.13
CA PHE A 137 4.87 9.18 -5.30
C PHE A 137 4.92 7.66 -5.49
N GLY A 138 3.94 7.08 -6.18
CA GLY A 138 3.77 5.65 -6.36
C GLY A 138 4.90 5.01 -7.17
N SER A 139 5.40 3.89 -6.70
CA SER A 139 6.39 3.05 -7.38
C SER A 139 5.71 2.04 -8.29
N PHE A 140 4.77 1.29 -7.72
CA PHE A 140 4.03 0.25 -8.42
C PHE A 140 2.55 0.28 -8.05
N LEU A 141 1.72 -0.12 -9.00
CA LEU A 141 0.31 -0.47 -8.81
C LEU A 141 0.19 -1.99 -8.95
N ILE A 142 -0.24 -2.65 -7.88
CA ILE A 142 -0.63 -4.04 -7.85
C ILE A 142 -2.14 -4.07 -8.03
N LEU A 143 -2.58 -4.42 -9.21
CA LEU A 143 -3.98 -4.37 -9.61
C LEU A 143 -4.59 -5.77 -9.61
N PHE A 144 -5.68 -5.93 -8.88
CA PHE A 144 -6.58 -7.08 -8.91
C PHE A 144 -7.86 -6.74 -9.66
N ALA A 145 -8.76 -7.70 -9.82
CA ALA A 145 -10.06 -7.46 -10.43
C ALA A 145 -10.82 -6.35 -9.69
N SER A 146 -11.45 -5.44 -10.44
CA SER A 146 -12.17 -4.29 -9.90
C SER A 146 -13.31 -3.90 -10.83
N THR A 147 -14.49 -3.69 -10.26
CA THR A 147 -15.68 -3.22 -10.99
C THR A 147 -15.77 -1.71 -11.12
N GLU A 148 -14.78 -0.99 -10.56
CA GLU A 148 -14.79 0.47 -10.57
C GLU A 148 -14.48 1.05 -11.95
N ASN A 149 -15.14 2.15 -12.30
CA ASN A 149 -14.78 2.94 -13.46
C ASN A 149 -13.54 3.80 -13.18
N PHE A 150 -12.41 3.43 -13.75
CA PHE A 150 -11.14 4.12 -13.57
C PHE A 150 -11.01 5.44 -14.36
N SER A 151 -11.99 5.80 -15.19
CA SER A 151 -11.97 7.04 -15.99
C SER A 151 -11.78 8.31 -15.14
N VAL A 152 -12.18 8.27 -13.88
CA VAL A 152 -12.00 9.35 -12.90
C VAL A 152 -10.53 9.73 -12.67
N ARG A 153 -9.59 8.79 -12.94
CA ARG A 153 -8.14 9.00 -12.81
C ARG A 153 -7.42 9.32 -14.12
N LYS A 154 -8.17 9.46 -15.24
CA LYS A 154 -7.59 9.75 -16.54
C LYS A 154 -6.72 10.99 -16.56
N LYS A 155 -7.12 12.05 -15.83
CA LYS A 155 -6.39 13.33 -15.76
C LYS A 155 -5.16 13.28 -14.82
N ASP A 156 -5.10 12.29 -13.93
CA ASP A 156 -4.05 12.17 -12.91
C ASP A 156 -2.89 11.30 -13.39
N LEU A 157 -3.04 10.63 -14.53
CA LEU A 157 -2.11 9.65 -15.08
C LEU A 157 -1.71 10.02 -16.51
N GLN A 158 -0.49 9.66 -16.90
CA GLN A 158 -0.07 9.79 -18.30
C GLN A 158 -0.94 8.90 -19.19
N PRO A 159 -1.31 9.32 -20.41
CA PRO A 159 -2.24 8.58 -21.27
C PRO A 159 -1.82 7.12 -21.52
N LYS A 160 -0.53 6.88 -21.76
CA LYS A 160 0.01 5.53 -21.98
C LYS A 160 -0.15 4.63 -20.75
N LEU A 161 0.11 5.17 -19.57
CA LEU A 161 -0.05 4.45 -18.30
C LEU A 161 -1.53 4.18 -18.01
N PHE A 162 -2.38 5.18 -18.22
CA PHE A 162 -3.82 5.04 -18.04
C PHE A 162 -4.40 3.93 -18.93
N ASN A 163 -4.08 3.92 -20.23
CA ASN A 163 -4.55 2.89 -21.14
C ASN A 163 -4.08 1.49 -20.74
N ARG A 164 -2.84 1.36 -20.26
CA ARG A 164 -2.33 0.09 -19.73
C ARG A 164 -3.13 -0.38 -18.51
N ILE A 165 -3.45 0.51 -17.58
CA ILE A 165 -4.24 0.18 -16.38
C ILE A 165 -5.63 -0.32 -16.79
N ILE A 166 -6.30 0.36 -17.75
CA ILE A 166 -7.62 -0.05 -18.24
C ILE A 166 -7.55 -1.44 -18.88
N SER A 167 -6.61 -1.67 -19.78
CA SER A 167 -6.46 -2.97 -20.44
C SER A 167 -6.19 -4.10 -19.45
N GLU A 168 -5.37 -3.87 -18.42
CA GLU A 168 -5.11 -4.86 -17.38
C GLU A 168 -6.33 -5.09 -16.48
N GLN A 169 -7.11 -4.04 -16.19
CA GLN A 169 -8.37 -4.19 -15.45
C GLN A 169 -9.36 -5.09 -16.21
N GLU A 170 -9.57 -4.84 -17.49
CA GLU A 170 -10.45 -5.63 -18.34
C GLU A 170 -10.02 -7.10 -18.38
N ARG A 171 -8.71 -7.34 -18.54
CA ARG A 171 -8.13 -8.69 -18.51
C ARG A 171 -8.39 -9.40 -17.19
N LEU A 172 -8.13 -8.71 -16.04
CA LEU A 172 -8.31 -9.27 -14.72
C LEU A 172 -9.78 -9.55 -14.39
N ASN A 173 -10.68 -8.66 -14.81
CA ASN A 173 -12.12 -8.86 -14.65
C ASN A 173 -12.60 -10.09 -15.44
N THR A 174 -12.16 -10.25 -16.69
CA THR A 174 -12.46 -11.43 -17.49
C THR A 174 -11.96 -12.73 -16.84
N LEU A 175 -10.79 -12.72 -16.20
CA LEU A 175 -10.28 -13.87 -15.46
C LEU A 175 -11.12 -14.17 -14.21
N ALA A 176 -11.55 -13.14 -13.50
CA ALA A 176 -12.40 -13.28 -12.31
C ALA A 176 -13.78 -13.86 -12.67
N GLU A 177 -14.39 -13.41 -13.76
CA GLU A 177 -15.66 -13.94 -14.30
C GLU A 177 -15.54 -15.43 -14.66
N LYS A 178 -14.35 -15.87 -15.10
CA LYS A 178 -14.05 -17.30 -15.38
C LYS A 178 -13.70 -18.12 -14.13
N GLY A 179 -13.94 -17.56 -12.94
CA GLY A 179 -13.69 -18.26 -11.66
C GLY A 179 -12.27 -18.16 -11.11
N ASN A 180 -11.44 -17.27 -11.65
CA ASN A 180 -10.07 -17.06 -11.18
C ASN A 180 -9.85 -15.60 -10.71
N PRO A 181 -10.42 -15.18 -9.56
CA PRO A 181 -10.35 -13.80 -9.08
C PRO A 181 -9.00 -13.41 -8.46
N TYR A 182 -8.11 -14.38 -8.19
CA TYR A 182 -6.85 -14.15 -7.46
C TYR A 182 -5.70 -13.66 -8.33
N ASN A 183 -5.95 -13.48 -9.64
CA ASN A 183 -4.94 -12.93 -10.54
C ASN A 183 -4.72 -11.44 -10.27
N HIS A 184 -3.47 -11.02 -10.47
CA HIS A 184 -3.10 -9.62 -10.36
C HIS A 184 -2.10 -9.21 -11.45
N SER A 185 -1.94 -7.91 -11.64
CA SER A 185 -0.91 -7.30 -12.49
C SER A 185 -0.08 -6.33 -11.67
N ILE A 186 1.23 -6.32 -11.91
CA ILE A 186 2.14 -5.32 -11.33
C ILE A 186 2.49 -4.30 -12.41
N ILE A 187 2.05 -3.07 -12.23
CA ILE A 187 2.22 -1.98 -13.17
C ILE A 187 3.17 -0.96 -12.55
N LYS A 188 4.26 -0.65 -13.24
CA LYS A 188 5.21 0.36 -12.82
C LYS A 188 4.61 1.75 -13.04
N LEU A 189 4.55 2.57 -11.97
CA LEU A 189 4.03 3.94 -11.99
C LEU A 189 5.14 4.95 -12.26
N ASP A 190 6.29 4.76 -11.63
CA ASP A 190 7.46 5.64 -11.78
C ASP A 190 8.40 5.08 -12.86
N PRO A 191 8.60 5.78 -13.98
CA PRO A 191 9.50 5.33 -15.05
C PRO A 191 10.99 5.34 -14.63
N SER A 192 11.34 6.02 -13.54
CA SER A 192 12.73 6.19 -13.08
C SER A 192 13.22 5.09 -12.12
N ILE A 193 12.36 4.13 -11.75
CA ILE A 193 12.70 3.02 -10.84
C ILE A 193 13.15 1.77 -11.58
#